data_2c31c522fd21a54d614f6363600c57f1
#
_entry.id   2c31c522fd21a54d614f6363600c57f1
#
_cell.length_a   1.000
_cell.length_b   1.000
_cell.length_c   1.000
_cell.angle_alpha   90.00
_cell.angle_beta   90.00
_cell.angle_gamma   90.00
#
_symmetry.space_group_name_H-M   'P 1'
#
loop_
_entity.id
_entity.type
_entity.pdbx_description
1 polymer ?
#
loop_
_entity_poly.entity_id
_entity_poly.type
_entity_poly.pdbx_seq_one_letter_code
_entity_poly.pdbx_strand_id
1 'polypeptide(L)'
;MRWRACLAAALAMASVEMINVETANAQSVANTVAEFGLIGTWATDCAQPASTSNYITIYAIKPSGEVSRTYYDAPGHVLSIYKITGAKRQARDLMSYEQVWDFAGSPANIAGNRMQVLLNLVDDKYQIVSSQGSDGSFFVKDRKFPGSGDETPWQFRCQEK
;
A
#
# COMPACT_ATOMS: atom_id res chain seq x y z
N MET A 1 -40.40 -4.16 -53.52
CA MET A 1 -39.53 -3.00 -53.13
C MET A 1 -38.90 -3.27 -51.81
N ARG A 2 -37.58 -3.36 -51.78
CA ARG A 2 -36.76 -3.88 -50.69
C ARG A 2 -36.09 -2.73 -50.00
N TRP A 3 -36.34 -2.56 -48.69
CA TRP A 3 -35.46 -1.79 -47.78
C TRP A 3 -35.80 -2.20 -46.35
N ARG A 4 -35.08 -3.16 -45.82
CA ARG A 4 -34.94 -3.44 -44.37
C ARG A 4 -33.72 -4.33 -44.19
N ALA A 5 -32.59 -3.77 -43.88
CA ALA A 5 -31.51 -4.43 -43.20
C ALA A 5 -30.33 -3.44 -43.10
N CYS A 6 -30.12 -2.85 -41.95
CA CYS A 6 -28.84 -2.30 -41.46
C CYS A 6 -29.09 -1.53 -40.13
N LEU A 7 -29.35 -2.25 -39.03
CA LEU A 7 -29.36 -1.68 -37.69
C LEU A 7 -29.20 -2.81 -36.64
N ALA A 8 -28.08 -3.45 -36.62
CA ALA A 8 -27.75 -4.40 -35.54
C ALA A 8 -26.24 -4.68 -35.48
N ALA A 9 -25.39 -3.67 -35.36
CA ALA A 9 -23.93 -3.90 -35.18
C ALA A 9 -23.22 -2.83 -34.37
N ALA A 10 -23.90 -2.10 -33.46
CA ALA A 10 -23.27 -0.99 -32.70
C ALA A 10 -23.29 -1.14 -31.18
N LEU A 11 -23.60 -2.29 -30.61
CA LEU A 11 -23.75 -2.45 -29.14
C LEU A 11 -22.76 -3.41 -28.48
N ALA A 12 -21.73 -3.88 -29.16
CA ALA A 12 -20.80 -4.87 -28.60
C ALA A 12 -19.41 -4.33 -28.21
N MET A 13 -19.13 -3.03 -28.29
CA MET A 13 -17.79 -2.48 -28.04
C MET A 13 -17.61 -1.69 -26.73
N ALA A 14 -18.64 -1.53 -25.91
CA ALA A 14 -18.54 -0.68 -24.71
C ALA A 14 -18.07 -1.41 -23.43
N SER A 15 -17.94 -2.72 -23.45
CA SER A 15 -17.65 -3.51 -22.22
C SER A 15 -16.18 -3.94 -22.04
N VAL A 16 -15.29 -3.65 -22.99
CA VAL A 16 -13.88 -4.08 -22.91
C VAL A 16 -12.96 -3.01 -22.32
N GLU A 17 -13.36 -1.74 -22.31
CA GLU A 17 -12.47 -0.65 -21.87
C GLU A 17 -12.36 -0.49 -20.33
N MET A 18 -13.35 -0.90 -19.56
CA MET A 18 -13.27 -0.74 -18.08
C MET A 18 -12.29 -1.70 -17.39
N ILE A 19 -12.06 -2.88 -17.95
CA ILE A 19 -11.13 -3.88 -17.36
C ILE A 19 -9.67 -3.42 -17.52
N ASN A 20 -9.37 -2.67 -18.55
CA ASN A 20 -8.00 -2.23 -18.83
C ASN A 20 -7.50 -1.08 -17.94
N VAL A 21 -8.39 -0.27 -17.37
CA VAL A 21 -7.98 0.91 -16.56
C VAL A 21 -7.55 0.50 -15.16
N GLU A 22 -8.24 -0.43 -14.51
CA GLU A 22 -7.86 -0.88 -13.16
C GLU A 22 -6.55 -1.69 -13.17
N THR A 23 -6.37 -2.56 -14.17
CA THR A 23 -5.13 -3.33 -14.33
C THR A 23 -3.95 -2.44 -14.67
N ALA A 24 -4.11 -1.44 -15.53
CA ALA A 24 -3.07 -0.48 -15.86
C ALA A 24 -2.66 0.37 -14.64
N ASN A 25 -3.61 0.78 -13.80
CA ASN A 25 -3.33 1.53 -12.58
C ASN A 25 -2.61 0.67 -11.53
N ALA A 26 -3.07 -0.56 -11.30
CA ALA A 26 -2.41 -1.50 -10.38
C ALA A 26 -0.97 -1.80 -10.81
N GLN A 27 -0.73 -2.02 -12.10
CA GLN A 27 0.62 -2.23 -12.63
C GLN A 27 1.50 -0.99 -12.47
N SER A 28 0.96 0.22 -12.67
CA SER A 28 1.68 1.48 -12.45
C SER A 28 2.07 1.65 -10.98
N VAL A 29 1.18 1.34 -10.03
CA VAL A 29 1.45 1.38 -8.59
C VAL A 29 2.53 0.36 -8.21
N ALA A 30 2.40 -0.88 -8.69
CA ALA A 30 3.36 -1.96 -8.45
C ALA A 30 4.77 -1.59 -8.94
N ASN A 31 4.87 -1.06 -10.17
CA ASN A 31 6.14 -0.63 -10.73
C ASN A 31 6.76 0.50 -9.90
N THR A 32 5.98 1.53 -9.54
CA THR A 32 6.45 2.67 -8.73
C THR A 32 7.00 2.21 -7.38
N VAL A 33 6.29 1.30 -6.69
CA VAL A 33 6.68 0.79 -5.38
C VAL A 33 7.91 -0.11 -5.48
N ALA A 34 7.99 -0.95 -6.53
CA ALA A 34 9.14 -1.83 -6.77
C ALA A 34 10.40 -1.04 -7.14
N GLU A 35 10.31 -0.08 -8.08
CA GLU A 35 11.42 0.78 -8.50
C GLU A 35 11.93 1.69 -7.38
N PHE A 36 11.04 2.07 -6.46
CA PHE A 36 11.44 2.79 -5.25
C PHE A 36 12.19 1.88 -4.27
N GLY A 37 12.09 0.55 -4.43
CA GLY A 37 12.77 -0.43 -3.60
C GLY A 37 12.03 -0.77 -2.30
N LEU A 38 10.72 -0.55 -2.19
CA LEU A 38 9.98 -0.80 -0.95
C LEU A 38 9.53 -2.27 -0.80
N ILE A 39 9.44 -3.04 -1.90
CA ILE A 39 9.04 -4.45 -1.85
C ILE A 39 10.02 -5.26 -1.01
N GLY A 40 9.49 -6.07 -0.09
CA GLY A 40 10.27 -6.94 0.80
C GLY A 40 9.76 -6.94 2.24
N THR A 41 10.56 -7.56 3.11
CA THR A 41 10.28 -7.68 4.54
C THR A 41 11.12 -6.67 5.33
N TRP A 42 10.49 -6.02 6.29
CA TRP A 42 11.07 -4.92 7.05
C TRP A 42 10.76 -5.09 8.53
N ALA A 43 11.73 -4.79 9.40
CA ALA A 43 11.57 -4.82 10.84
C ALA A 43 12.50 -3.81 11.53
N THR A 44 12.20 -3.43 12.76
CA THR A 44 13.15 -2.65 13.58
C THR A 44 14.39 -3.48 13.92
N ASP A 45 14.21 -4.79 14.14
CA ASP A 45 15.26 -5.78 14.32
C ASP A 45 14.91 -7.07 13.57
N CYS A 46 15.62 -7.35 12.48
CA CYS A 46 15.40 -8.53 11.65
C CYS A 46 15.83 -9.86 12.30
N ALA A 47 16.59 -9.81 13.39
CA ALA A 47 16.99 -11.00 14.14
C ALA A 47 15.94 -11.45 15.15
N GLN A 48 15.00 -10.58 15.49
CA GLN A 48 13.94 -10.86 16.46
C GLN A 48 12.62 -11.23 15.78
N PRO A 49 11.80 -12.06 16.41
CA PRO A 49 10.45 -12.33 15.93
C PRO A 49 9.56 -11.08 16.03
N ALA A 50 8.44 -11.12 15.31
CA ALA A 50 7.42 -10.10 15.43
C ALA A 50 6.92 -9.97 16.88
N SER A 51 6.78 -8.73 17.36
CA SER A 51 6.26 -8.37 18.68
C SER A 51 5.68 -6.95 18.65
N THR A 52 5.03 -6.53 19.72
CA THR A 52 4.49 -5.16 19.85
C THR A 52 5.56 -4.07 19.87
N SER A 53 6.83 -4.42 20.09
CA SER A 53 7.99 -3.51 19.99
C SER A 53 8.81 -3.72 18.71
N ASN A 54 8.55 -4.79 17.95
CA ASN A 54 9.23 -5.14 16.70
C ASN A 54 8.21 -5.60 15.65
N TYR A 55 7.44 -4.67 15.12
CA TYR A 55 6.52 -5.01 14.03
C TYR A 55 7.29 -5.47 12.79
N ILE A 56 6.89 -6.61 12.24
CA ILE A 56 7.36 -7.02 10.92
C ILE A 56 6.36 -6.50 9.89
N THR A 57 6.86 -5.76 8.92
CA THR A 57 6.08 -5.21 7.80
C THR A 57 6.51 -5.89 6.51
N ILE A 58 5.56 -6.41 5.75
CA ILE A 58 5.80 -7.01 4.43
C ILE A 58 5.10 -6.20 3.36
N TYR A 59 5.86 -5.70 2.40
CA TYR A 59 5.33 -5.14 1.16
C TYR A 59 5.47 -6.16 0.05
N ALA A 60 4.38 -6.53 -0.59
CA ALA A 60 4.35 -7.57 -1.62
C ALA A 60 3.47 -7.16 -2.80
N ILE A 61 3.85 -7.60 -4.00
CA ILE A 61 3.02 -7.52 -5.20
C ILE A 61 2.32 -8.88 -5.35
N LYS A 62 0.98 -8.86 -5.33
CA LYS A 62 0.15 -10.05 -5.57
C LYS A 62 0.17 -10.44 -7.05
N PRO A 63 -0.20 -11.68 -7.42
CA PRO A 63 -0.31 -12.08 -8.82
C PRO A 63 -1.27 -11.21 -9.67
N SER A 64 -2.22 -10.54 -9.03
CA SER A 64 -3.12 -9.57 -9.65
C SER A 64 -2.46 -8.23 -10.01
N GLY A 65 -1.21 -7.99 -9.62
CA GLY A 65 -0.51 -6.70 -9.71
C GLY A 65 -0.83 -5.75 -8.55
N GLU A 66 -1.70 -6.14 -7.62
CA GLU A 66 -2.01 -5.35 -6.44
C GLU A 66 -0.84 -5.34 -5.45
N VAL A 67 -0.53 -4.18 -4.89
CA VAL A 67 0.48 -4.05 -3.82
C VAL A 67 -0.20 -4.12 -2.47
N SER A 68 0.26 -5.02 -1.62
CA SER A 68 -0.18 -5.14 -0.23
C SER A 68 0.91 -4.72 0.75
N ARG A 69 0.50 -4.21 1.90
CA ARG A 69 1.32 -3.96 3.08
C ARG A 69 0.70 -4.68 4.26
N THR A 70 1.42 -5.65 4.81
CA THR A 70 0.95 -6.48 5.93
C THR A 70 1.81 -6.25 7.16
N TYR A 71 1.17 -6.05 8.32
CA TYR A 71 1.83 -5.92 9.61
C TYR A 71 1.62 -7.17 10.46
N TYR A 72 2.69 -7.59 11.13
CA TYR A 72 2.69 -8.65 12.13
C TYR A 72 3.17 -8.08 13.46
N ASP A 73 2.44 -8.31 14.55
CA ASP A 73 2.76 -7.92 15.93
C ASP A 73 3.11 -9.11 16.82
N ALA A 74 3.00 -10.32 16.29
CA ALA A 74 3.47 -11.57 16.89
C ALA A 74 3.74 -12.61 15.79
N PRO A 75 4.48 -13.70 16.05
CA PRO A 75 4.72 -14.76 15.09
C PRO A 75 3.39 -15.34 14.55
N GLY A 76 3.18 -15.22 13.23
CA GLY A 76 1.97 -15.69 12.56
C GLY A 76 0.69 -14.88 12.82
N HIS A 77 0.74 -13.84 13.65
CA HIS A 77 -0.42 -12.97 13.91
C HIS A 77 -0.39 -11.73 13.03
N VAL A 78 -1.37 -11.60 12.14
CA VAL A 78 -1.56 -10.45 11.27
C VAL A 78 -2.34 -9.38 12.01
N LEU A 79 -1.70 -8.26 12.32
CA LEU A 79 -2.34 -7.10 12.93
C LEU A 79 -3.20 -6.34 11.92
N SER A 80 -2.68 -6.11 10.72
CA SER A 80 -3.40 -5.37 9.67
C SER A 80 -2.85 -5.65 8.28
N ILE A 81 -3.76 -5.56 7.29
CA ILE A 81 -3.43 -5.60 5.87
C ILE A 81 -3.96 -4.34 5.21
N TYR A 82 -3.15 -3.72 4.37
CA TYR A 82 -3.52 -2.58 3.55
C TYR A 82 -3.26 -2.91 2.08
N LYS A 83 -4.14 -2.42 1.22
CA LYS A 83 -3.94 -2.32 -0.22
C LYS A 83 -3.39 -0.95 -0.54
N ILE A 84 -2.28 -0.88 -1.29
CA ILE A 84 -1.75 0.39 -1.81
C ILE A 84 -2.47 0.70 -3.12
N THR A 85 -3.20 1.81 -3.16
CA THR A 85 -4.07 2.20 -4.29
C THR A 85 -3.48 3.29 -5.16
N GLY A 86 -2.44 3.99 -4.68
CA GLY A 86 -1.71 5.00 -5.41
C GLY A 86 -0.30 5.14 -4.85
N ALA A 87 0.68 5.41 -5.70
CA ALA A 87 2.07 5.66 -5.29
C ALA A 87 2.70 6.73 -6.17
N LYS A 88 3.49 7.61 -5.56
CA LYS A 88 4.21 8.66 -6.27
C LYS A 88 5.57 8.89 -5.63
N ARG A 89 6.64 8.78 -6.40
CA ARG A 89 7.97 9.18 -6.00
C ARG A 89 8.04 10.70 -5.96
N GLN A 90 8.37 11.26 -4.79
CA GLN A 90 8.49 12.70 -4.59
C GLN A 90 9.93 13.18 -4.78
N ALA A 91 10.90 12.34 -4.37
CA ALA A 91 12.34 12.56 -4.55
C ALA A 91 13.05 11.20 -4.66
N ARG A 92 14.38 11.19 -4.73
CA ARG A 92 15.19 9.97 -4.82
C ARG A 92 14.88 8.99 -3.69
N ASP A 93 14.73 9.51 -2.48
CA ASP A 93 14.59 8.80 -1.22
C ASP A 93 13.23 9.03 -0.54
N LEU A 94 12.29 9.71 -1.23
CA LEU A 94 11.00 10.10 -0.66
C LEU A 94 9.86 9.64 -1.57
N MET A 95 8.91 8.89 -1.01
CA MET A 95 7.72 8.41 -1.70
C MET A 95 6.46 8.69 -0.88
N SER A 96 5.41 9.16 -1.54
CA SER A 96 4.06 9.14 -0.99
C SER A 96 3.26 8.01 -1.60
N TYR A 97 2.38 7.41 -0.80
CA TYR A 97 1.40 6.46 -1.29
C TYR A 97 0.08 6.57 -0.53
N GLU A 98 -0.99 6.19 -1.22
CA GLU A 98 -2.30 6.00 -0.63
C GLU A 98 -2.49 4.52 -0.31
N GLN A 99 -3.01 4.22 0.86
CA GLN A 99 -3.40 2.87 1.24
C GLN A 99 -4.81 2.84 1.79
N VAL A 100 -5.46 1.69 1.60
CA VAL A 100 -6.80 1.39 2.13
C VAL A 100 -6.70 0.18 3.02
N TRP A 101 -7.38 0.21 4.17
CA TRP A 101 -7.43 -0.95 5.07
C TRP A 101 -8.22 -2.09 4.40
N ASP A 102 -7.58 -3.24 4.26
CA ASP A 102 -8.09 -4.43 3.54
C ASP A 102 -7.96 -5.71 4.39
N PHE A 103 -8.31 -5.63 5.66
CA PHE A 103 -8.24 -6.79 6.55
C PHE A 103 -9.62 -7.42 6.75
N ALA A 104 -9.79 -8.67 6.30
CA ALA A 104 -11.02 -9.44 6.54
C ALA A 104 -11.19 -9.69 8.05
N GLY A 105 -12.24 -9.14 8.63
CA GLY A 105 -12.49 -9.16 10.08
C GLY A 105 -12.28 -7.83 10.78
N SER A 106 -11.81 -6.80 10.05
CA SER A 106 -11.79 -5.44 10.58
C SER A 106 -13.21 -4.96 10.90
N PRO A 107 -13.39 -4.21 12.01
CA PRO A 107 -14.65 -3.54 12.26
C PRO A 107 -15.11 -2.72 11.04
N ALA A 108 -16.40 -2.77 10.73
CA ALA A 108 -16.97 -2.10 9.55
C ALA A 108 -16.68 -0.58 9.49
N ASN A 109 -16.47 0.05 10.65
CA ASN A 109 -16.16 1.48 10.75
C ASN A 109 -14.72 1.85 10.36
N ILE A 110 -13.81 0.87 10.19
CA ILE A 110 -12.43 1.11 9.75
C ILE A 110 -12.09 0.40 8.44
N ALA A 111 -12.90 -0.58 8.03
CA ALA A 111 -12.74 -1.23 6.73
C ALA A 111 -12.92 -0.19 5.60
N GLY A 112 -11.95 -0.13 4.67
CA GLY A 112 -11.96 0.83 3.57
C GLY A 112 -11.49 2.24 3.92
N ASN A 113 -11.10 2.53 5.16
CA ASN A 113 -10.51 3.82 5.51
C ASN A 113 -9.22 4.05 4.71
N ARG A 114 -9.15 5.23 4.10
CA ARG A 114 -8.00 5.66 3.31
C ARG A 114 -6.99 6.38 4.18
N MET A 115 -5.73 6.19 3.84
CA MET A 115 -4.63 6.85 4.53
C MET A 115 -3.56 7.25 3.51
N GLN A 116 -3.09 8.50 3.62
CA GLN A 116 -1.93 8.98 2.89
C GLN A 116 -0.69 8.78 3.74
N VAL A 117 0.33 8.16 3.17
CA VAL A 117 1.61 7.91 3.83
C VAL A 117 2.73 8.56 3.05
N LEU A 118 3.61 9.27 3.74
CA LEU A 118 4.88 9.75 3.23
C LEU A 118 5.99 9.00 3.96
N LEU A 119 6.87 8.34 3.23
CA LEU A 119 8.02 7.65 3.80
C LEU A 119 9.33 8.07 3.14
N ASN A 120 10.39 7.99 3.91
CA ASN A 120 11.76 8.16 3.48
C ASN A 120 12.44 6.79 3.45
N LEU A 121 13.15 6.43 2.37
CA LEU A 121 13.91 5.19 2.19
C LEU A 121 15.35 5.53 1.82
N VAL A 122 16.29 5.17 2.67
CA VAL A 122 17.73 5.42 2.50
C VAL A 122 18.50 4.19 2.96
N ASP A 123 19.43 3.70 2.14
CA ASP A 123 20.38 2.62 2.52
C ASP A 123 19.69 1.39 3.15
N ASP A 124 18.70 0.83 2.49
CA ASP A 124 17.94 -0.33 2.94
C ASP A 124 17.24 -0.18 4.32
N LYS A 125 16.91 1.06 4.68
CA LYS A 125 16.03 1.35 5.81
C LYS A 125 15.03 2.43 5.46
N TYR A 126 13.81 2.32 5.99
CA TYR A 126 12.80 3.35 5.82
C TYR A 126 12.25 3.86 7.16
N GLN A 127 11.73 5.07 7.13
CA GLN A 127 11.01 5.69 8.24
C GLN A 127 9.76 6.38 7.70
N ILE A 128 8.64 6.28 8.42
CA ILE A 128 7.43 7.03 8.07
C ILE A 128 7.62 8.49 8.52
N VAL A 129 7.51 9.39 7.55
CA VAL A 129 7.59 10.84 7.78
C VAL A 129 6.25 11.41 8.21
N SER A 130 5.17 10.98 7.52
CA SER A 130 3.80 11.32 7.89
C SER A 130 2.84 10.23 7.50
N SER A 131 1.74 10.12 8.24
CA SER A 131 0.61 9.25 7.94
C SER A 131 -0.67 9.97 8.37
N GLN A 132 -1.57 10.22 7.41
CA GLN A 132 -2.79 11.00 7.63
C GLN A 132 -4.00 10.23 7.13
N GLY A 133 -5.03 10.14 7.95
CA GLY A 133 -6.32 9.58 7.58
C GLY A 133 -7.12 10.51 6.67
N SER A 134 -8.13 9.96 6.01
CA SER A 134 -9.04 10.74 5.15
C SER A 134 -9.88 11.78 5.90
N ASP A 135 -10.01 11.63 7.21
CA ASP A 135 -10.64 12.59 8.12
C ASP A 135 -9.73 13.76 8.52
N GLY A 136 -8.48 13.77 8.02
CA GLY A 136 -7.46 14.75 8.33
C GLY A 136 -6.67 14.48 9.61
N SER A 137 -7.00 13.43 10.38
CA SER A 137 -6.23 13.04 11.57
C SER A 137 -4.84 12.53 11.20
N PHE A 138 -3.83 12.86 12.01
CA PHE A 138 -2.48 12.36 11.84
C PHE A 138 -2.21 11.19 12.78
N PHE A 139 -1.76 10.06 12.23
CA PHE A 139 -1.19 8.94 12.98
C PHE A 139 0.33 9.14 13.17
N VAL A 140 0.96 9.79 12.18
CA VAL A 140 2.35 10.22 12.22
C VAL A 140 2.42 11.62 11.62
N LYS A 141 3.12 12.54 12.28
CA LYS A 141 3.40 13.89 11.79
C LYS A 141 4.86 14.24 12.09
N ASP A 142 5.58 14.69 11.08
CA ASP A 142 6.98 15.09 11.20
C ASP A 142 7.87 14.01 11.88
N ARG A 143 7.69 12.74 11.48
CA ARG A 143 8.34 11.53 12.03
C ARG A 143 7.98 11.22 13.49
N LYS A 144 6.91 11.77 14.02
CA LYS A 144 6.49 11.56 15.42
C LYS A 144 5.05 11.05 15.49
N PHE A 145 4.80 10.25 16.51
CA PHE A 145 3.45 9.88 16.90
C PHE A 145 2.82 11.03 17.70
N PRO A 146 1.72 11.65 17.24
CA PRO A 146 1.13 12.82 17.91
C PRO A 146 0.71 12.56 19.35
N GLY A 147 0.35 11.33 19.70
CA GLY A 147 -0.11 10.97 21.04
C GLY A 147 1.00 10.86 22.10
N SER A 148 2.16 10.31 21.72
CA SER A 148 3.30 10.13 22.65
C SER A 148 4.43 11.11 22.43
N GLY A 149 4.55 11.70 21.23
CA GLY A 149 5.69 12.51 20.81
C GLY A 149 6.94 11.70 20.41
N ASP A 150 6.88 10.37 20.54
CA ASP A 150 7.98 9.49 20.15
C ASP A 150 8.22 9.52 18.66
N GLU A 151 9.48 9.35 18.25
CA GLU A 151 9.82 9.23 16.83
C GLU A 151 9.36 7.88 16.26
N THR A 152 8.94 7.88 14.99
CA THR A 152 8.72 6.63 14.27
C THR A 152 10.01 5.86 14.13
N PRO A 153 10.02 4.55 14.39
CA PRO A 153 11.25 3.76 14.30
C PRO A 153 11.70 3.62 12.83
N TRP A 154 13.01 3.52 12.65
CA TRP A 154 13.59 3.03 11.42
C TRP A 154 13.26 1.54 11.24
N GLN A 155 12.85 1.17 10.07
CA GLN A 155 12.63 -0.23 9.65
C GLN A 155 13.75 -0.62 8.71
N PHE A 156 14.45 -1.70 9.00
CA PHE A 156 15.55 -2.23 8.21
C PHE A 156 15.03 -3.33 7.28
N ARG A 157 15.62 -3.43 6.09
CA ARG A 157 15.31 -4.52 5.16
C ARG A 157 15.84 -5.83 5.73
N CYS A 158 14.94 -6.78 5.92
CA CYS A 158 15.32 -8.13 6.32
C CYS A 158 15.68 -8.95 5.08
N GLN A 159 16.85 -9.56 5.10
CA GLN A 159 17.25 -10.52 4.06
C GLN A 159 16.45 -11.81 4.23
N GLU A 160 15.98 -12.37 3.14
CA GLU A 160 15.43 -13.74 3.14
C GLU A 160 16.57 -14.71 3.52
N LYS A 161 16.29 -15.56 4.52
CA LYS A 161 17.22 -16.60 4.97
C LYS A 161 17.05 -17.85 4.11
#